data_46f82d085e587755ecaa48ece621dc4f
#
_entry.id   46f82d085e587755ecaa48ece621dc4f
#
_cell.length_a   1.000
_cell.length_b   1.000
_cell.length_c   1.000
_cell.angle_alpha   90.00
_cell.angle_beta   90.00
_cell.angle_gamma   90.00
#
_symmetry.space_group_name_H-M   'P 1'
#
loop_
_entity.id
_entity.type
_entity.pdbx_description
1 polymer ?
#
loop_
_entity_poly.entity_id
_entity_poly.type
_entity_poly.pdbx_seq_one_letter_code
_entity_poly.pdbx_strand_id
1 'polypeptide(L)'
;MSQTKSLRSERLTTSAVMLALATALAMVCGIIPFLNLPFGGGYTIASMLPIVVVSYMYGIKWGFFTASVYSVIQIVMDLYLGKGSTIMALFTPNSDDFMGYGVAVAILVIDYLIAYTLLGIGGIFRSRIKNKTLALVLGTVLALSLRYVAHIISGYIFYGAWADWFFTQDNFYAIGDWILNVFSGKSLSLVYSVFYNGLYMIPEIVITSVVAVGISKIPNIKKTEE
;
A
#
# COMPACT_ATOMS: atom_id res chain seq x y z
N MET A 1 -13.08 15.59 -33.03
CA MET A 1 -13.78 14.56 -32.24
C MET A 1 -13.12 13.17 -32.27
N SER A 2 -12.40 12.76 -33.27
CA SER A 2 -11.73 11.44 -33.38
C SER A 2 -10.53 11.27 -32.41
N GLN A 3 -9.61 12.24 -32.34
CA GLN A 3 -8.41 12.14 -31.50
C GLN A 3 -8.69 12.08 -30.00
N THR A 4 -9.63 12.88 -29.51
CA THR A 4 -10.04 12.88 -28.08
C THR A 4 -10.68 11.56 -27.66
N LYS A 5 -11.46 10.91 -28.55
CA LYS A 5 -12.00 9.57 -28.32
C LYS A 5 -10.88 8.51 -28.24
N SER A 6 -9.88 8.60 -29.10
CA SER A 6 -8.72 7.68 -29.12
C SER A 6 -7.91 7.78 -27.82
N LEU A 7 -7.56 8.97 -27.38
CA LEU A 7 -6.80 9.21 -26.13
C LEU A 7 -7.56 8.73 -24.89
N ARG A 8 -8.89 8.91 -24.86
CA ARG A 8 -9.71 8.42 -23.73
C ARG A 8 -9.77 6.89 -23.70
N SER A 9 -9.90 6.25 -24.84
CA SER A 9 -9.89 4.79 -24.95
C SER A 9 -8.54 4.23 -24.51
N GLU A 10 -7.43 4.80 -24.98
CA GLU A 10 -6.09 4.39 -24.61
C GLU A 10 -5.84 4.48 -23.10
N ARG A 11 -6.23 5.61 -22.47
CA ARG A 11 -6.13 5.82 -21.03
C ARG A 11 -6.89 4.76 -20.24
N LEU A 12 -8.12 4.44 -20.64
CA LEU A 12 -8.94 3.41 -20.00
C LEU A 12 -8.32 2.02 -20.17
N THR A 13 -7.92 1.65 -21.38
CA THR A 13 -7.33 0.33 -21.66
C THR A 13 -6.02 0.14 -20.89
N THR A 14 -5.14 1.14 -20.93
CA THR A 14 -3.86 1.07 -20.19
C THR A 14 -4.12 0.95 -18.67
N SER A 15 -5.05 1.73 -18.13
CA SER A 15 -5.38 1.65 -16.70
C SER A 15 -5.94 0.29 -16.32
N ALA A 16 -6.81 -0.31 -17.15
CA ALA A 16 -7.35 -1.65 -16.93
C ALA A 16 -6.25 -2.72 -16.92
N VAL A 17 -5.32 -2.67 -17.87
CA VAL A 17 -4.16 -3.58 -17.94
C VAL A 17 -3.26 -3.40 -16.72
N MET A 18 -3.00 -2.18 -16.30
CA MET A 18 -2.18 -1.89 -15.11
C MET A 18 -2.85 -2.33 -13.82
N LEU A 19 -4.17 -2.18 -13.69
CA LEU A 19 -4.96 -2.73 -12.57
C LEU A 19 -4.88 -4.26 -12.54
N ALA A 20 -5.04 -4.92 -13.68
CA ALA A 20 -4.92 -6.37 -13.77
C ALA A 20 -3.51 -6.86 -13.39
N LEU A 21 -2.47 -6.17 -13.86
CA LEU A 21 -1.08 -6.49 -13.53
C LEU A 21 -0.81 -6.30 -12.03
N ALA A 22 -1.24 -5.16 -11.46
CA ALA A 22 -1.10 -4.89 -10.03
C ALA A 22 -1.79 -5.97 -9.18
N THR A 23 -3.01 -6.35 -9.57
CA THR A 23 -3.79 -7.40 -8.91
C THR A 23 -3.11 -8.75 -9.00
N ALA A 24 -2.64 -9.13 -10.19
CA ALA A 24 -1.95 -10.41 -10.40
C ALA A 24 -0.65 -10.52 -9.56
N LEU A 25 0.14 -9.45 -9.50
CA LEU A 25 1.35 -9.40 -8.66
C LEU A 25 1.00 -9.53 -7.17
N ALA A 26 -0.03 -8.81 -6.71
CA ALA A 26 -0.49 -8.90 -5.32
C ALA A 26 -0.98 -10.33 -4.98
N MET A 27 -1.74 -10.96 -5.89
CA MET A 27 -2.21 -12.35 -5.74
C MET A 27 -1.06 -13.34 -5.61
N VAL A 28 -0.08 -13.26 -6.50
CA VAL A 28 1.08 -14.15 -6.49
C VAL A 28 1.84 -14.01 -5.16
N CYS A 29 2.07 -12.79 -4.69
CA CYS A 29 2.71 -12.56 -3.41
C CYS A 29 1.88 -13.04 -2.23
N GLY A 30 0.57 -12.85 -2.26
CA GLY A 30 -0.35 -13.31 -1.21
C GLY A 30 -0.41 -14.82 -1.02
N ILE A 31 -0.10 -15.61 -2.06
CA ILE A 31 -0.06 -17.08 -1.99
C ILE A 31 1.24 -17.57 -1.30
N ILE A 32 2.28 -16.75 -1.28
CA ILE A 32 3.60 -17.13 -0.73
C ILE A 32 3.62 -16.85 0.78
N PRO A 33 3.64 -17.88 1.66
CA PRO A 33 3.42 -17.70 3.10
C PRO A 33 4.45 -16.78 3.77
N PHE A 34 5.74 -16.86 3.40
CA PHE A 34 6.80 -16.08 4.03
C PHE A 34 6.78 -14.58 3.64
N LEU A 35 5.96 -14.19 2.67
CA LEU A 35 5.74 -12.79 2.31
C LEU A 35 4.62 -12.13 3.11
N ASN A 36 3.87 -12.89 3.91
CA ASN A 36 2.74 -12.41 4.69
C ASN A 36 3.09 -12.32 6.18
N LEU A 37 2.68 -11.25 6.83
CA LEU A 37 2.86 -11.04 8.27
C LEU A 37 1.65 -11.56 9.07
N PRO A 38 1.83 -11.91 10.37
CA PRO A 38 0.79 -12.56 11.18
C PRO A 38 -0.50 -11.75 11.34
N PHE A 39 -0.42 -10.42 11.45
CA PHE A 39 -1.57 -9.53 11.69
C PHE A 39 -2.02 -8.77 10.44
N GLY A 40 -1.84 -9.36 9.28
CA GLY A 40 -2.07 -8.70 8.01
C GLY A 40 -0.88 -7.86 7.57
N GLY A 41 -0.97 -7.37 6.34
CA GLY A 41 0.18 -6.78 5.67
C GLY A 41 1.16 -7.84 5.15
N GLY A 42 1.96 -7.45 4.18
CA GLY A 42 2.93 -8.34 3.55
C GLY A 42 3.68 -7.65 2.41
N TYR A 43 4.67 -8.37 1.90
CA TYR A 43 5.47 -7.90 0.76
C TYR A 43 4.73 -8.23 -0.53
N THR A 44 4.51 -7.23 -1.37
CA THR A 44 3.79 -7.42 -2.64
C THR A 44 4.67 -7.24 -3.88
N ILE A 45 5.96 -7.12 -3.70
CA ILE A 45 7.02 -7.04 -4.72
C ILE A 45 6.60 -6.17 -5.91
N ALA A 46 6.55 -4.84 -5.67
CA ALA A 46 6.21 -3.82 -6.65
C ALA A 46 4.77 -3.92 -7.25
N SER A 47 3.83 -4.63 -6.61
CA SER A 47 2.46 -4.74 -7.13
C SER A 47 1.74 -3.38 -7.24
N MET A 48 2.16 -2.39 -6.45
CA MET A 48 1.59 -1.04 -6.47
C MET A 48 2.19 -0.14 -7.55
N LEU A 49 3.33 -0.52 -8.11
CA LEU A 49 4.01 0.30 -9.14
C LEU A 49 3.16 0.55 -10.38
N PRO A 50 2.39 -0.41 -10.93
CA PRO A 50 1.52 -0.14 -12.07
C PRO A 50 0.54 1.01 -11.83
N ILE A 51 0.01 1.15 -10.60
CA ILE A 51 -0.90 2.25 -10.24
C ILE A 51 -0.17 3.60 -10.23
N VAL A 52 1.04 3.63 -9.65
CA VAL A 52 1.92 4.80 -9.67
C VAL A 52 2.29 5.20 -11.12
N VAL A 53 2.56 4.21 -11.98
CA VAL A 53 2.84 4.44 -13.41
C VAL A 53 1.64 5.07 -14.12
N VAL A 54 0.42 4.62 -13.87
CA VAL A 54 -0.80 5.25 -14.41
C VAL A 54 -0.90 6.71 -13.97
N SER A 55 -0.65 7.00 -12.70
CA SER A 55 -0.62 8.37 -12.19
C SER A 55 0.48 9.21 -12.87
N TYR A 56 1.66 8.63 -13.08
CA TYR A 56 2.74 9.29 -13.81
C TYR A 56 2.36 9.58 -15.28
N MET A 57 1.75 8.62 -15.96
CA MET A 57 1.37 8.77 -17.38
C MET A 57 0.24 9.77 -17.60
N TYR A 58 -0.80 9.69 -16.80
CA TYR A 58 -2.08 10.38 -17.05
C TYR A 58 -2.42 11.48 -16.02
N GLY A 59 -1.53 11.73 -15.06
CA GLY A 59 -1.70 12.78 -14.05
C GLY A 59 -2.41 12.31 -12.79
N ILE A 60 -2.30 13.14 -11.74
CA ILE A 60 -2.72 12.82 -10.37
C ILE A 60 -4.23 12.54 -10.29
N LYS A 61 -5.07 13.32 -10.95
CA LYS A 61 -6.53 13.14 -10.91
C LYS A 61 -6.94 11.76 -11.42
N TRP A 62 -6.35 11.33 -12.52
CA TRP A 62 -6.59 10.00 -13.08
C TRP A 62 -5.93 8.90 -12.23
N GLY A 63 -4.77 9.21 -11.67
CA GLY A 63 -4.08 8.36 -10.71
C GLY A 63 -4.94 8.05 -9.50
N PHE A 64 -5.54 9.06 -8.85
CA PHE A 64 -6.44 8.86 -7.72
C PHE A 64 -7.67 8.03 -8.09
N PHE A 65 -8.28 8.28 -9.25
CA PHE A 65 -9.40 7.46 -9.73
C PHE A 65 -8.99 5.99 -9.87
N THR A 66 -7.88 5.71 -10.55
CA THR A 66 -7.38 4.33 -10.74
C THR A 66 -6.98 3.69 -9.41
N ALA A 67 -6.35 4.44 -8.53
CA ALA A 67 -5.96 3.98 -7.20
C ALA A 67 -7.18 3.64 -6.32
N SER A 68 -8.27 4.42 -6.40
CA SER A 68 -9.52 4.10 -5.71
C SER A 68 -10.17 2.81 -6.23
N VAL A 69 -10.13 2.58 -7.54
CA VAL A 69 -10.59 1.30 -8.11
C VAL A 69 -9.71 0.15 -7.61
N TYR A 70 -8.39 0.35 -7.58
CA TYR A 70 -7.46 -0.65 -7.03
C TYR A 70 -7.72 -0.95 -5.55
N SER A 71 -8.03 0.07 -4.75
CA SER A 71 -8.42 -0.08 -3.35
C SER A 71 -9.63 -1.01 -3.18
N VAL A 72 -10.68 -0.83 -3.99
CA VAL A 72 -11.85 -1.72 -3.98
C VAL A 72 -11.47 -3.15 -4.40
N ILE A 73 -10.62 -3.30 -5.41
CA ILE A 73 -10.10 -4.61 -5.81
C ILE A 73 -9.36 -5.28 -4.65
N GLN A 74 -8.53 -4.55 -3.89
CA GLN A 74 -7.81 -5.10 -2.74
C GLN A 74 -8.75 -5.55 -1.61
N ILE A 75 -9.84 -4.82 -1.35
CA ILE A 75 -10.88 -5.25 -0.41
C ILE A 75 -11.50 -6.59 -0.86
N VAL A 76 -11.87 -6.69 -2.13
CA VAL A 76 -12.45 -7.93 -2.69
C VAL A 76 -11.43 -9.07 -2.63
N MET A 77 -10.16 -8.78 -2.93
CA MET A 77 -9.08 -9.77 -2.86
C MET A 77 -8.89 -10.32 -1.45
N ASP A 78 -8.85 -9.46 -0.44
CA ASP A 78 -8.74 -9.88 0.96
C ASP A 78 -9.93 -10.74 1.37
N LEU A 79 -11.16 -10.32 1.04
CA LEU A 79 -12.38 -11.04 1.39
C LEU A 79 -12.47 -12.45 0.81
N TYR A 80 -12.01 -12.66 -0.44
CA TYR A 80 -12.25 -13.91 -1.17
C TYR A 80 -11.02 -14.78 -1.37
N LEU A 81 -9.82 -14.23 -1.34
CA LEU A 81 -8.58 -14.94 -1.67
C LEU A 81 -7.59 -15.01 -0.50
N GLY A 82 -7.76 -14.22 0.53
CA GLY A 82 -6.90 -14.25 1.72
C GLY A 82 -7.12 -15.52 2.54
N LYS A 83 -6.06 -16.29 2.79
CA LYS A 83 -6.07 -17.32 3.83
C LYS A 83 -6.16 -16.63 5.19
N GLY A 84 -7.35 -16.65 5.83
CA GLY A 84 -7.63 -15.86 7.03
C GLY A 84 -7.75 -14.38 6.68
N SER A 85 -8.80 -14.04 5.92
CA SER A 85 -9.11 -12.66 5.52
C SER A 85 -9.07 -11.74 6.74
N THR A 86 -8.18 -10.75 6.71
CA THR A 86 -8.10 -9.72 7.77
C THR A 86 -9.44 -9.00 7.90
N ILE A 87 -10.08 -8.68 6.78
CA ILE A 87 -11.39 -8.02 6.78
C ILE A 87 -12.44 -8.93 7.41
N MET A 88 -12.49 -10.21 7.05
CA MET A 88 -13.46 -11.14 7.65
C MET A 88 -13.24 -11.27 9.15
N ALA A 89 -12.00 -11.35 9.62
CA ALA A 89 -11.69 -11.43 11.04
C ALA A 89 -12.18 -10.17 11.79
N LEU A 90 -11.96 -8.98 11.25
CA LEU A 90 -12.43 -7.72 11.82
C LEU A 90 -13.97 -7.63 11.93
N PHE A 91 -14.72 -8.31 11.07
CA PHE A 91 -16.18 -8.30 11.06
C PHE A 91 -16.83 -9.53 11.71
N THR A 92 -16.04 -10.49 12.21
CA THR A 92 -16.54 -11.72 12.83
C THR A 92 -16.49 -11.61 14.37
N PRO A 93 -17.61 -11.55 15.10
CA PRO A 93 -17.64 -11.29 16.56
C PRO A 93 -16.86 -12.27 17.43
N ASN A 94 -16.60 -13.48 16.95
CA ASN A 94 -15.83 -14.51 17.67
C ASN A 94 -14.36 -14.58 17.25
N SER A 95 -13.89 -13.65 16.43
CA SER A 95 -12.49 -13.53 16.06
C SER A 95 -11.72 -12.75 17.13
N ASP A 96 -10.46 -13.12 17.36
CA ASP A 96 -9.53 -12.38 18.23
C ASP A 96 -9.28 -10.94 17.75
N ASP A 97 -9.47 -10.68 16.45
CA ASP A 97 -9.31 -9.36 15.83
C ASP A 97 -10.57 -8.50 15.89
N PHE A 98 -11.69 -9.01 16.42
CA PHE A 98 -12.93 -8.26 16.47
C PHE A 98 -12.92 -7.18 17.54
N MET A 99 -12.88 -5.93 17.10
CA MET A 99 -12.89 -4.73 17.98
C MET A 99 -14.21 -3.95 17.89
N GLY A 100 -15.25 -4.55 17.33
CA GLY A 100 -16.55 -3.91 17.07
C GLY A 100 -16.68 -3.37 15.65
N TYR A 101 -17.90 -3.36 15.12
CA TYR A 101 -18.19 -3.01 13.72
C TYR A 101 -17.74 -1.59 13.34
N GLY A 102 -17.85 -0.62 14.27
CA GLY A 102 -17.40 0.75 14.01
C GLY A 102 -15.90 0.84 13.79
N VAL A 103 -15.12 0.11 14.59
CA VAL A 103 -13.66 0.02 14.45
C VAL A 103 -13.30 -0.72 13.17
N ALA A 104 -13.98 -1.84 12.87
CA ALA A 104 -13.76 -2.61 11.64
C ALA A 104 -13.96 -1.73 10.38
N VAL A 105 -15.01 -0.93 10.34
CA VAL A 105 -15.25 0.04 9.25
C VAL A 105 -14.15 1.10 9.20
N ALA A 106 -13.72 1.64 10.34
CA ALA A 106 -12.65 2.64 10.37
C ALA A 106 -11.32 2.08 9.86
N ILE A 107 -10.96 0.85 10.24
CA ILE A 107 -9.78 0.14 9.73
C ILE A 107 -9.90 -0.07 8.21
N LEU A 108 -11.04 -0.57 7.72
CA LEU A 108 -11.28 -0.76 6.29
C LEU A 108 -11.10 0.56 5.49
N VAL A 109 -11.59 1.67 6.04
CA VAL A 109 -11.44 2.99 5.41
C VAL A 109 -9.98 3.43 5.41
N ILE A 110 -9.25 3.31 6.51
CA ILE A 110 -7.87 3.81 6.61
C ILE A 110 -6.89 2.89 5.88
N ASP A 111 -6.92 1.57 6.16
CA ASP A 111 -5.91 0.63 5.66
C ASP A 111 -6.15 0.18 4.22
N TYR A 112 -7.39 0.27 3.73
CA TYR A 112 -7.69 -0.08 2.33
C TYR A 112 -8.04 1.16 1.50
N LEU A 113 -9.13 1.87 1.81
CA LEU A 113 -9.56 2.97 0.95
C LEU A 113 -8.55 4.10 0.89
N ILE A 114 -8.13 4.65 2.03
CA ILE A 114 -7.18 5.76 2.07
C ILE A 114 -5.79 5.29 1.64
N ALA A 115 -5.26 4.24 2.26
CA ALA A 115 -3.89 3.78 2.04
C ALA A 115 -3.61 3.46 0.57
N TYR A 116 -4.51 2.73 -0.10
CA TYR A 116 -4.32 2.42 -1.53
C TYR A 116 -4.64 3.60 -2.45
N THR A 117 -5.61 4.44 -2.11
CA THR A 117 -5.93 5.64 -2.92
C THR A 117 -4.78 6.64 -2.95
N LEU A 118 -3.97 6.73 -1.88
CA LEU A 118 -2.76 7.57 -1.83
C LEU A 118 -1.72 7.21 -2.90
N LEU A 119 -1.75 6.01 -3.49
CA LEU A 119 -0.89 5.66 -4.62
C LEU A 119 -1.10 6.60 -5.83
N GLY A 120 -2.30 7.18 -5.94
CA GLY A 120 -2.63 8.14 -6.98
C GLY A 120 -1.78 9.40 -7.01
N ILE A 121 -1.09 9.74 -5.89
CA ILE A 121 -0.20 10.91 -5.84
C ILE A 121 1.12 10.68 -6.60
N GLY A 122 1.45 9.45 -6.95
CA GLY A 122 2.74 9.07 -7.52
C GLY A 122 3.15 9.82 -8.80
N GLY A 123 2.18 10.43 -9.51
CA GLY A 123 2.45 11.28 -10.67
C GLY A 123 2.79 12.74 -10.36
N ILE A 124 2.92 13.16 -9.09
CA ILE A 124 3.05 14.58 -8.70
C ILE A 124 4.31 15.25 -9.29
N PHE A 125 5.37 14.51 -9.51
CA PHE A 125 6.62 15.02 -10.04
C PHE A 125 6.72 14.96 -11.57
N ARG A 126 5.70 14.42 -12.27
CA ARG A 126 5.70 14.21 -13.72
C ARG A 126 5.99 15.48 -14.54
N SER A 127 5.50 16.63 -14.08
CA SER A 127 5.68 17.92 -14.75
C SER A 127 6.74 18.81 -14.12
N ARG A 128 7.17 18.49 -12.89
CA ARG A 128 8.13 19.27 -12.13
C ARG A 128 9.58 18.83 -12.34
N ILE A 129 9.81 17.56 -12.64
CA ILE A 129 11.14 16.97 -12.78
C ILE A 129 11.32 16.50 -14.23
N LYS A 130 12.34 17.06 -14.94
CA LYS A 130 12.63 16.70 -16.34
C LYS A 130 13.12 15.26 -16.50
N ASN A 131 13.90 14.78 -15.52
CA ASN A 131 14.40 13.40 -15.55
C ASN A 131 13.26 12.45 -15.22
N LYS A 132 12.83 11.66 -16.22
CA LYS A 132 11.72 10.70 -16.13
C LYS A 132 11.94 9.68 -14.99
N THR A 133 13.15 9.13 -14.88
CA THR A 133 13.48 8.13 -13.86
C THR A 133 13.34 8.74 -12.47
N LEU A 134 13.95 9.89 -12.26
CA LEU A 134 13.88 10.59 -10.96
C LEU A 134 12.45 10.97 -10.60
N ALA A 135 11.65 11.47 -11.56
CA ALA A 135 10.25 11.83 -11.36
C ALA A 135 9.41 10.61 -10.94
N LEU A 136 9.58 9.45 -11.59
CA LEU A 136 8.85 8.23 -11.28
C LEU A 136 9.30 7.65 -9.93
N VAL A 137 10.60 7.58 -9.67
CA VAL A 137 11.14 7.05 -8.39
C VAL A 137 10.68 7.89 -7.21
N LEU A 138 10.83 9.22 -7.28
CA LEU A 138 10.39 10.11 -6.18
C LEU A 138 8.86 10.05 -5.99
N GLY A 139 8.09 9.93 -7.07
CA GLY A 139 6.65 9.72 -7.01
C GLY A 139 6.30 8.40 -6.32
N THR A 140 7.02 7.34 -6.62
CA THR A 140 6.86 6.02 -5.99
C THR A 140 7.18 6.09 -4.49
N VAL A 141 8.33 6.65 -4.13
CA VAL A 141 8.73 6.82 -2.72
C VAL A 141 7.67 7.62 -1.95
N LEU A 142 7.24 8.76 -2.49
CA LEU A 142 6.23 9.58 -1.84
C LEU A 142 4.91 8.84 -1.64
N ALA A 143 4.40 8.19 -2.69
CA ALA A 143 3.12 7.49 -2.65
C ALA A 143 3.12 6.35 -1.62
N LEU A 144 4.16 5.53 -1.61
CA LEU A 144 4.31 4.43 -0.66
C LEU A 144 4.61 4.92 0.77
N SER A 145 5.35 6.02 0.93
CA SER A 145 5.56 6.62 2.25
C SER A 145 4.27 7.16 2.85
N LEU A 146 3.41 7.79 2.05
CA LEU A 146 2.09 8.23 2.51
C LEU A 146 1.19 7.05 2.87
N ARG A 147 1.24 5.95 2.12
CA ARG A 147 0.56 4.71 2.49
C ARG A 147 1.09 4.18 3.82
N TYR A 148 2.39 4.15 4.03
CA TYR A 148 3.01 3.76 5.30
C TYR A 148 2.51 4.63 6.46
N VAL A 149 2.43 5.95 6.28
CA VAL A 149 1.86 6.86 7.29
C VAL A 149 0.40 6.51 7.61
N ALA A 150 -0.42 6.18 6.61
CA ALA A 150 -1.80 5.75 6.84
C ALA A 150 -1.86 4.48 7.71
N HIS A 151 -1.01 3.49 7.44
CA HIS A 151 -0.91 2.28 8.26
C HIS A 151 -0.37 2.55 9.67
N ILE A 152 0.58 3.50 9.84
CA ILE A 152 1.04 3.93 11.19
C ILE A 152 -0.13 4.53 11.97
N ILE A 153 -0.93 5.38 11.35
CA ILE A 153 -2.09 6.00 12.00
C ILE A 153 -3.10 4.93 12.44
N SER A 154 -3.42 3.99 11.56
CA SER A 154 -4.33 2.88 11.87
C SER A 154 -3.79 2.00 13.00
N GLY A 155 -2.55 1.57 12.90
CA GLY A 155 -1.89 0.74 13.91
C GLY A 155 -1.80 1.42 15.27
N TYR A 156 -1.49 2.71 15.30
CA TYR A 156 -1.46 3.50 16.53
C TYR A 156 -2.83 3.60 17.22
N ILE A 157 -3.90 3.79 16.43
CA ILE A 157 -5.24 3.98 16.97
C ILE A 157 -5.87 2.66 17.41
N PHE A 158 -5.74 1.60 16.62
CA PHE A 158 -6.54 0.38 16.78
C PHE A 158 -5.75 -0.82 17.30
N TYR A 159 -4.46 -0.92 16.99
CA TYR A 159 -3.67 -2.13 17.26
C TYR A 159 -2.65 -1.99 18.40
N GLY A 160 -2.70 -0.88 19.15
CA GLY A 160 -1.76 -0.62 20.24
C GLY A 160 -1.77 -1.66 21.37
N ALA A 161 -2.88 -2.38 21.56
CA ALA A 161 -2.98 -3.45 22.54
C ALA A 161 -2.03 -4.64 22.27
N TRP A 162 -1.58 -4.81 21.02
CA TRP A 162 -0.65 -5.87 20.60
C TRP A 162 0.82 -5.52 20.82
N ALA A 163 1.13 -4.30 21.26
CA ALA A 163 2.48 -3.79 21.34
C ALA A 163 3.36 -4.57 22.31
N ASP A 164 2.86 -4.86 23.51
CA ASP A 164 3.60 -5.64 24.52
C ASP A 164 3.92 -7.04 23.99
N TRP A 165 2.91 -7.73 23.47
CA TRP A 165 3.11 -9.06 22.89
C TRP A 165 4.12 -9.03 21.73
N PHE A 166 4.02 -8.04 20.85
CA PHE A 166 4.92 -7.96 19.68
C PHE A 166 6.39 -7.83 20.08
N PHE A 167 6.70 -7.00 21.05
CA PHE A 167 8.09 -6.78 21.46
C PHE A 167 8.63 -7.86 22.42
N THR A 168 7.78 -8.78 22.94
CA THR A 168 8.22 -9.96 23.68
C THR A 168 8.57 -11.17 22.80
N GLN A 169 8.38 -11.08 21.47
CA GLN A 169 8.74 -12.17 20.57
C GLN A 169 10.26 -12.34 20.48
N ASP A 170 10.72 -13.58 20.35
CA ASP A 170 12.16 -13.96 20.31
C ASP A 170 13.00 -13.16 19.30
N ASN A 171 12.39 -12.75 18.19
CA ASN A 171 13.05 -11.95 17.15
C ASN A 171 13.46 -10.54 17.62
N PHE A 172 12.89 -10.05 18.72
CA PHE A 172 13.14 -8.70 19.25
C PHE A 172 13.89 -8.71 20.59
N TYR A 173 14.36 -9.86 21.05
CA TYR A 173 14.86 -10.13 22.40
C TYR A 173 15.65 -8.97 23.06
N ALA A 174 16.66 -8.43 22.44
CA ALA A 174 17.47 -7.35 23.03
C ALA A 174 16.84 -5.94 22.84
N ILE A 175 16.18 -5.71 21.70
CA ILE A 175 15.56 -4.42 21.36
C ILE A 175 14.18 -4.32 22.02
N GLY A 176 13.47 -5.44 22.11
CA GLY A 176 12.15 -5.53 22.71
C GLY A 176 12.16 -5.11 24.17
N ASP A 177 13.04 -5.68 24.98
CA ASP A 177 13.21 -5.35 26.39
C ASP A 177 13.52 -3.86 26.59
N TRP A 178 14.41 -3.31 25.77
CA TRP A 178 14.72 -1.89 25.84
C TRP A 178 13.50 -1.02 25.51
N ILE A 179 12.76 -1.37 24.46
CA ILE A 179 11.54 -0.63 24.05
C ILE A 179 10.50 -0.67 25.16
N LEU A 180 10.23 -1.86 25.73
CA LEU A 180 9.23 -2.03 26.80
C LEU A 180 9.62 -1.32 28.10
N ASN A 181 10.91 -1.15 28.37
CA ASN A 181 11.39 -0.38 29.51
C ASN A 181 11.30 1.14 29.30
N VAL A 182 11.40 1.63 28.07
CA VAL A 182 11.44 3.06 27.74
C VAL A 182 10.06 3.61 27.40
N PHE A 183 9.23 2.82 26.70
CA PHE A 183 7.95 3.26 26.15
C PHE A 183 6.78 2.54 26.84
N SER A 184 5.69 3.25 27.08
CA SER A 184 4.46 2.70 27.65
C SER A 184 3.21 3.40 27.10
N GLY A 185 2.05 2.75 27.18
CA GLY A 185 0.77 3.30 26.75
C GLY A 185 0.80 3.79 25.31
N LYS A 186 0.39 5.03 25.05
CA LYS A 186 0.30 5.60 23.71
C LYS A 186 1.64 5.70 22.99
N SER A 187 2.74 5.95 23.70
CA SER A 187 4.07 6.00 23.08
C SER A 187 4.52 4.62 22.60
N LEU A 188 4.23 3.58 23.38
CA LEU A 188 4.49 2.20 22.97
C LEU A 188 3.65 1.80 21.76
N SER A 189 2.36 2.17 21.73
CA SER A 189 1.47 1.93 20.58
C SER A 189 2.01 2.58 19.30
N LEU A 190 2.55 3.80 19.39
CA LEU A 190 3.15 4.47 18.23
C LEU A 190 4.42 3.76 17.76
N VAL A 191 5.30 3.41 18.69
CA VAL A 191 6.55 2.67 18.38
C VAL A 191 6.21 1.33 17.73
N TYR A 192 5.27 0.59 18.30
CA TYR A 192 4.76 -0.66 17.72
C TYR A 192 4.28 -0.46 16.29
N SER A 193 3.42 0.51 16.06
CA SER A 193 2.85 0.75 14.73
C SER A 193 3.89 1.12 13.70
N VAL A 194 4.88 1.95 14.05
CA VAL A 194 6.02 2.28 13.19
C VAL A 194 6.84 1.03 12.87
N PHE A 195 7.19 0.24 13.87
CA PHE A 195 8.01 -0.97 13.67
C PHE A 195 7.26 -2.03 12.87
N TYR A 196 6.04 -2.39 13.27
CA TYR A 196 5.26 -3.43 12.60
C TYR A 196 5.01 -3.11 11.13
N ASN A 197 4.48 -1.94 10.85
CA ASN A 197 4.24 -1.54 9.46
C ASN A 197 5.55 -1.29 8.69
N GLY A 198 6.61 -0.89 9.37
CA GLY A 198 7.95 -0.72 8.79
C GLY A 198 8.54 -2.02 8.28
N LEU A 199 8.27 -3.15 8.92
CA LEU A 199 8.78 -4.46 8.51
C LEU A 199 8.44 -4.78 7.04
N TYR A 200 7.26 -4.43 6.56
CA TYR A 200 6.87 -4.68 5.18
C TYR A 200 6.90 -3.43 4.30
N MET A 201 6.58 -2.25 4.82
CA MET A 201 6.52 -1.04 4.00
C MET A 201 7.89 -0.51 3.61
N ILE A 202 8.90 -0.59 4.48
CA ILE A 202 10.25 -0.11 4.15
C ILE A 202 10.86 -0.95 3.02
N PRO A 203 10.91 -2.30 3.10
CA PRO A 203 11.36 -3.11 1.99
C PRO A 203 10.53 -2.92 0.71
N GLU A 204 9.20 -2.77 0.83
CA GLU A 204 8.32 -2.51 -0.31
C GLU A 204 8.67 -1.19 -1.01
N ILE A 205 8.92 -0.11 -0.26
CA ILE A 205 9.38 1.18 -0.82
C ILE A 205 10.69 1.00 -1.58
N VAL A 206 11.66 0.31 -0.99
CA VAL A 206 12.97 0.09 -1.60
C VAL A 206 12.85 -0.74 -2.89
N ILE A 207 12.22 -1.92 -2.81
CA ILE A 207 12.06 -2.84 -3.94
C ILE A 207 11.30 -2.16 -5.07
N THR A 208 10.17 -1.54 -4.76
CA THR A 208 9.32 -0.86 -5.76
C THR A 208 10.06 0.31 -6.41
N SER A 209 10.86 1.05 -5.66
CA SER A 209 11.68 2.14 -6.20
C SER A 209 12.77 1.64 -7.14
N VAL A 210 13.42 0.52 -6.82
CA VAL A 210 14.41 -0.12 -7.70
C VAL A 210 13.73 -0.59 -9.00
N VAL A 211 12.58 -1.24 -8.91
CA VAL A 211 11.81 -1.66 -10.09
C VAL A 211 11.36 -0.45 -10.91
N ALA A 212 10.99 0.66 -10.28
CA ALA A 212 10.62 1.91 -10.95
C ALA A 212 11.76 2.46 -11.82
N VAL A 213 13.03 2.32 -11.41
CA VAL A 213 14.19 2.68 -12.24
C VAL A 213 14.19 1.88 -13.55
N GLY A 214 13.97 0.56 -13.47
CA GLY A 214 13.90 -0.32 -14.66
C GLY A 214 12.73 0.06 -15.56
N ILE A 215 11.55 0.18 -15.00
CA ILE A 215 10.30 0.53 -15.69
C ILE A 215 10.40 1.90 -16.39
N SER A 216 11.07 2.86 -15.78
CA SER A 216 11.26 4.20 -16.36
C SER A 216 11.98 4.19 -17.72
N LYS A 217 12.76 3.15 -18.01
CA LYS A 217 13.50 3.01 -19.26
C LYS A 217 12.63 2.51 -20.43
N ILE A 218 11.42 2.04 -20.15
CA ILE A 218 10.49 1.57 -21.20
C ILE A 218 10.01 2.77 -22.02
N PRO A 219 10.19 2.75 -23.37
CA PRO A 219 9.88 3.89 -24.25
C PRO A 219 8.40 4.31 -24.21
N ASN A 220 7.49 3.36 -24.03
CA ASN A 220 6.04 3.60 -24.08
C ASN A 220 5.49 4.25 -22.80
N ILE A 221 6.26 4.27 -21.70
CA ILE A 221 5.87 4.99 -20.49
C ILE A 221 6.20 6.47 -20.67
N LYS A 222 5.31 7.20 -21.35
CA LYS A 222 5.42 8.63 -21.61
C LYS A 222 4.33 9.40 -20.86
N LYS A 223 4.60 10.67 -20.56
CA LYS A 223 3.54 11.59 -20.14
C LYS A 223 2.59 11.78 -21.33
N THR A 224 1.31 11.65 -21.09
CA THR A 224 0.31 12.15 -22.04
C THR A 224 0.16 13.65 -21.78
N GLU A 225 0.38 14.47 -22.80
CA GLU A 225 0.11 15.90 -22.72
C GLU A 225 -1.42 16.08 -22.66
N GLU A 226 -1.88 16.91 -21.72
CA GLU A 226 -3.30 17.26 -21.56
C GLU A 226 -3.70 18.31 -22.58
#